data_224ccec3194ac63826742eb8e6133d11
#
_entry.id   224ccec3194ac63826742eb8e6133d11
#
_cell.length_a   1.000
_cell.length_b   1.000
_cell.length_c   1.000
_cell.angle_alpha   90.00
_cell.angle_beta   90.00
_cell.angle_gamma   90.00
#
_symmetry.space_group_name_H-M   'P 1'
#
loop_
_entity.id
_entity.type
_entity.pdbx_description
1 polymer ?
#
loop_
_entity_poly.entity_id
_entity_poly.type
_entity_poly.pdbx_seq_one_letter_code
_entity_poly.pdbx_strand_id
1 'polypeptide(L)'
;MQPNTYHYIEWIWAGVGVVWLLAALGSKKTARRQEASSRLLHIAIMTAALVLLFPSLLFGVRLPVGPLARRFVPDSPAIAWAGLALTAAGCAFAIWARLLLGGNWSGSVTLKRDHRLIRRGPYTIVRHPIYSGFLLGLLGTALALGEWRGIAGLALAFIGWGTKLRMEEAFMVAQFGAEYSAYQRKVKALIPFVL
;
A
#
# COMPACT_ATOMS: atom_id res chain seq x y z
N MET A 1 2.07 -16.75 -18.23
CA MET A 1 2.84 -16.34 -17.02
C MET A 1 3.66 -17.52 -16.55
N GLN A 2 4.96 -17.34 -16.33
CA GLN A 2 5.78 -18.42 -15.76
C GLN A 2 5.31 -18.70 -14.33
N PRO A 3 4.93 -19.94 -13.97
CA PRO A 3 4.36 -20.28 -12.67
C PRO A 3 5.20 -19.81 -11.49
N ASN A 4 6.52 -19.86 -11.64
CA ASN A 4 7.49 -19.53 -10.59
C ASN A 4 7.49 -18.03 -10.21
N THR A 5 7.36 -17.12 -11.18
CA THR A 5 7.42 -15.66 -10.89
C THR A 5 6.26 -15.19 -10.04
N TYR A 6 5.06 -15.77 -10.23
CA TYR A 6 3.90 -15.40 -9.43
C TYR A 6 4.02 -15.89 -7.99
N HIS A 7 4.52 -17.09 -7.77
CA HIS A 7 4.79 -17.60 -6.41
C HIS A 7 5.80 -16.73 -5.67
N TYR A 8 6.85 -16.24 -6.32
CA TYR A 8 7.78 -15.29 -5.67
C TYR A 8 7.09 -14.00 -5.24
N ILE A 9 6.16 -13.48 -6.05
CA ILE A 9 5.36 -12.30 -5.68
C ILE A 9 4.48 -12.60 -4.46
N GLU A 10 3.80 -13.75 -4.43
CA GLU A 10 3.01 -14.18 -3.27
C GLU A 10 3.86 -14.29 -2.01
N TRP A 11 5.07 -14.86 -2.10
CA TRP A 11 6.00 -14.94 -0.97
C TRP A 11 6.48 -13.57 -0.49
N ILE A 12 6.73 -12.61 -1.39
CA ILE A 12 7.08 -11.24 -1.02
C ILE A 12 5.94 -10.61 -0.23
N TRP A 13 4.69 -10.72 -0.70
CA TRP A 13 3.53 -10.16 -0.01
C TRP A 13 3.23 -10.87 1.32
N ALA A 14 3.43 -12.18 1.39
CA ALA A 14 3.35 -12.93 2.65
C ALA A 14 4.39 -12.44 3.65
N GLY A 15 5.64 -12.21 3.22
CA GLY A 15 6.69 -11.62 4.04
C GLY A 15 6.34 -10.22 4.55
N VAL A 16 5.76 -9.38 3.70
CA VAL A 16 5.20 -8.08 4.13
C VAL A 16 4.16 -8.27 5.22
N GLY A 17 3.22 -9.22 5.04
CA GLY A 17 2.21 -9.55 6.04
C GLY A 17 2.82 -9.93 7.40
N VAL A 18 3.86 -10.76 7.40
CA VAL A 18 4.59 -11.16 8.62
C VAL A 18 5.23 -9.93 9.29
N VAL A 19 5.91 -9.08 8.52
CA VAL A 19 6.51 -7.84 9.06
C VAL A 19 5.44 -6.94 9.69
N TRP A 20 4.27 -6.81 9.04
CA TRP A 20 3.15 -6.01 9.58
C TRP A 20 2.59 -6.58 10.88
N LEU A 21 2.41 -7.89 10.96
CA LEU A 21 1.94 -8.58 12.18
C LEU A 21 2.92 -8.37 13.34
N LEU A 22 4.20 -8.64 13.11
CA LEU A 22 5.25 -8.46 14.13
C LEU A 22 5.36 -7.00 14.58
N ALA A 23 5.35 -6.07 13.63
CA ALA A 23 5.43 -4.65 13.93
C ALA A 23 4.16 -4.08 14.60
N ALA A 24 3.00 -4.76 14.49
CA ALA A 24 1.78 -4.38 15.19
C ALA A 24 1.86 -4.61 16.70
N LEU A 25 2.65 -5.60 17.15
CA LEU A 25 2.85 -5.90 18.57
C LEU A 25 3.46 -4.71 19.33
N GLY A 26 4.31 -3.89 18.67
CA GLY A 26 4.92 -2.69 19.24
C GLY A 26 4.10 -1.40 19.07
N SER A 27 2.86 -1.47 18.62
CA SER A 27 2.06 -0.28 18.33
C SER A 27 1.53 0.39 19.59
N LYS A 28 1.65 1.73 19.69
CA LYS A 28 1.15 2.54 20.82
C LYS A 28 -0.37 2.51 20.91
N LYS A 29 -0.91 2.75 22.12
CA LYS A 29 -2.36 2.82 22.34
C LYS A 29 -3.01 3.95 21.55
N THR A 30 -4.21 3.69 21.03
CA THR A 30 -4.99 4.63 20.21
C THR A 30 -5.76 5.60 21.09
N ALA A 31 -5.65 6.91 20.81
CA ALA A 31 -6.40 7.94 21.53
C ALA A 31 -7.74 8.30 20.87
N ARG A 32 -7.81 8.29 19.51
CA ARG A 32 -9.03 8.60 18.74
C ARG A 32 -9.13 7.68 17.53
N ARG A 33 -10.33 7.23 17.18
CA ARG A 33 -10.59 6.31 16.05
C ARG A 33 -11.46 6.96 14.98
N GLN A 34 -11.30 6.49 13.73
CA GLN A 34 -12.14 6.78 12.57
C GLN A 34 -13.56 6.24 12.78
N GLU A 35 -14.56 6.87 12.13
CA GLU A 35 -15.94 6.37 12.07
C GLU A 35 -16.03 4.97 11.45
N ALA A 36 -17.01 4.18 11.96
CA ALA A 36 -17.16 2.77 11.57
C ALA A 36 -17.56 2.62 10.08
N SER A 37 -18.43 3.47 9.56
CA SER A 37 -18.92 3.44 8.18
C SER A 37 -17.79 3.63 7.16
N SER A 38 -16.97 4.66 7.36
CA SER A 38 -15.81 4.96 6.51
C SER A 38 -14.78 3.82 6.53
N ARG A 39 -14.61 3.17 7.70
CA ARG A 39 -13.72 2.00 7.84
C ARG A 39 -14.24 0.78 7.09
N LEU A 40 -15.55 0.50 7.14
CA LEU A 40 -16.16 -0.63 6.42
C LEU A 40 -16.02 -0.46 4.91
N LEU A 41 -16.29 0.74 4.38
CA LEU A 41 -16.10 1.02 2.96
C LEU A 41 -14.65 0.83 2.52
N HIS A 42 -13.70 1.32 3.31
CA HIS A 42 -12.28 1.11 3.02
C HIS A 42 -11.90 -0.38 3.01
N ILE A 43 -12.37 -1.15 4.00
CA ILE A 43 -12.14 -2.60 4.05
C ILE A 43 -12.73 -3.27 2.81
N ALA A 44 -13.96 -2.95 2.42
CA ALA A 44 -14.61 -3.53 1.24
C ALA A 44 -13.82 -3.25 -0.05
N ILE A 45 -13.39 -1.99 -0.28
CA ILE A 45 -12.57 -1.60 -1.44
C ILE A 45 -11.24 -2.36 -1.44
N MET A 46 -10.54 -2.42 -0.31
CA MET A 46 -9.26 -3.11 -0.22
C MET A 46 -9.40 -4.63 -0.39
N THR A 47 -10.47 -5.22 0.15
CA THR A 47 -10.76 -6.65 -0.07
C THR A 47 -11.01 -6.93 -1.55
N ALA A 48 -11.81 -6.11 -2.24
CA ALA A 48 -12.03 -6.25 -3.68
C ALA A 48 -10.72 -6.14 -4.47
N ALA A 49 -9.85 -5.18 -4.12
CA ALA A 49 -8.53 -5.05 -4.73
C ALA A 49 -7.66 -6.31 -4.54
N LEU A 50 -7.64 -6.86 -3.32
CA LEU A 50 -6.87 -8.07 -3.01
C LEU A 50 -7.43 -9.30 -3.73
N VAL A 51 -8.75 -9.45 -3.83
CA VAL A 51 -9.39 -10.54 -4.58
C VAL A 51 -9.01 -10.51 -6.06
N LEU A 52 -8.95 -9.31 -6.67
CA LEU A 52 -8.56 -9.17 -8.07
C LEU A 52 -7.08 -9.47 -8.30
N LEU A 53 -6.22 -9.07 -7.38
CA LEU A 53 -4.76 -9.24 -7.50
C LEU A 53 -4.29 -10.64 -7.08
N PHE A 54 -4.88 -11.23 -6.04
CA PHE A 54 -4.39 -12.45 -5.39
C PHE A 54 -5.47 -13.52 -5.21
N PRO A 55 -6.25 -13.88 -6.24
CA PRO A 55 -7.32 -14.88 -6.07
C PRO A 55 -6.79 -16.26 -5.70
N SER A 56 -5.63 -16.66 -6.24
CA SER A 56 -4.98 -17.93 -5.92
C SER A 56 -4.54 -18.02 -4.47
N LEU A 57 -3.99 -16.94 -3.91
CA LEU A 57 -3.56 -16.87 -2.52
C LEU A 57 -4.76 -16.94 -1.55
N LEU A 58 -5.88 -16.29 -1.91
CA LEU A 58 -7.05 -16.20 -1.04
C LEU A 58 -7.98 -17.41 -1.13
N PHE A 59 -8.12 -18.01 -2.33
CA PHE A 59 -9.13 -19.03 -2.59
C PHE A 59 -8.56 -20.31 -3.22
N GLY A 60 -7.25 -20.38 -3.50
CA GLY A 60 -6.62 -21.52 -4.18
C GLY A 60 -7.06 -21.73 -5.64
N VAL A 61 -7.84 -20.80 -6.21
CA VAL A 61 -8.45 -20.93 -7.54
C VAL A 61 -8.20 -19.70 -8.40
N ARG A 62 -8.23 -19.88 -9.72
CA ARG A 62 -8.30 -18.77 -10.67
C ARG A 62 -9.74 -18.31 -10.80
N LEU A 63 -10.03 -17.06 -10.48
CA LEU A 63 -11.37 -16.51 -10.67
C LEU A 63 -11.65 -16.24 -12.16
N PRO A 64 -12.77 -16.72 -12.70
CA PRO A 64 -13.20 -16.39 -14.06
C PRO A 64 -13.78 -14.98 -14.09
N VAL A 65 -12.91 -13.97 -14.20
CA VAL A 65 -13.32 -12.55 -14.19
C VAL A 65 -13.66 -12.01 -15.58
N GLY A 66 -14.03 -12.87 -16.52
CA GLY A 66 -14.47 -12.48 -17.86
C GLY A 66 -13.47 -11.58 -18.60
N PRO A 67 -13.87 -10.39 -19.10
CA PRO A 67 -12.99 -9.49 -19.84
C PRO A 67 -11.75 -9.02 -19.04
N LEU A 68 -11.81 -8.99 -17.71
CA LEU A 68 -10.70 -8.59 -16.85
C LEU A 68 -9.55 -9.63 -16.83
N ALA A 69 -9.81 -10.87 -17.26
CA ALA A 69 -8.78 -11.89 -17.44
C ALA A 69 -7.99 -11.73 -18.74
N ARG A 70 -8.39 -10.81 -19.64
CA ARG A 70 -7.62 -10.52 -20.84
C ARG A 70 -6.31 -9.84 -20.50
N ARG A 71 -5.26 -10.20 -21.23
CA ARG A 71 -3.94 -9.57 -21.06
C ARG A 71 -3.91 -8.18 -21.69
N PHE A 72 -3.24 -7.25 -20.99
CA PHE A 72 -2.95 -5.91 -21.50
C PHE A 72 -1.48 -5.76 -21.94
N VAL A 73 -0.62 -6.72 -21.56
CA VAL A 73 0.78 -6.84 -22.01
C VAL A 73 1.05 -8.24 -22.53
N PRO A 74 2.03 -8.43 -23.44
CA PRO A 74 2.45 -9.75 -23.92
C PRO A 74 2.86 -10.67 -22.76
N ASP A 75 2.68 -11.99 -22.95
CA ASP A 75 3.24 -12.98 -22.03
C ASP A 75 4.74 -13.14 -22.26
N SER A 76 5.53 -12.42 -21.49
CA SER A 76 6.98 -12.33 -21.62
C SER A 76 7.66 -12.56 -20.29
N PRO A 77 8.69 -13.43 -20.22
CA PRO A 77 9.50 -13.58 -19.01
C PRO A 77 10.11 -12.27 -18.53
N ALA A 78 10.56 -11.41 -19.46
CA ALA A 78 11.15 -10.12 -19.14
C ALA A 78 10.14 -9.21 -18.40
N ILE A 79 8.90 -9.16 -18.86
CA ILE A 79 7.83 -8.39 -18.21
C ILE A 79 7.51 -8.97 -16.83
N ALA A 80 7.46 -10.29 -16.69
CA ALA A 80 7.19 -10.96 -15.42
C ALA A 80 8.30 -10.68 -14.39
N TRP A 81 9.57 -10.75 -14.78
CA TRP A 81 10.71 -10.43 -13.93
C TRP A 81 10.80 -8.95 -13.58
N ALA A 82 10.51 -8.06 -14.53
CA ALA A 82 10.41 -6.62 -14.28
C ALA A 82 9.31 -6.31 -13.24
N GLY A 83 8.14 -6.96 -13.38
CA GLY A 83 7.07 -6.86 -12.40
C GLY A 83 7.46 -7.36 -11.01
N LEU A 84 8.16 -8.50 -10.93
CA LEU A 84 8.70 -9.03 -9.67
C LEU A 84 9.69 -8.06 -9.02
N ALA A 85 10.63 -7.52 -9.79
CA ALA A 85 11.62 -6.56 -9.31
C ALA A 85 10.93 -5.29 -8.75
N LEU A 86 9.92 -4.79 -9.47
CA LEU A 86 9.15 -3.63 -9.04
C LEU A 86 8.34 -3.91 -7.78
N THR A 87 7.76 -5.13 -7.66
CA THR A 87 7.07 -5.58 -6.45
C THR A 87 8.02 -5.61 -5.26
N ALA A 88 9.19 -6.21 -5.44
CA ALA A 88 10.20 -6.30 -4.38
C ALA A 88 10.68 -4.91 -3.93
N ALA A 89 10.97 -4.01 -4.87
CA ALA A 89 11.40 -2.64 -4.57
C ALA A 89 10.32 -1.85 -3.81
N GLY A 90 9.06 -1.94 -4.25
CA GLY A 90 7.94 -1.28 -3.59
C GLY A 90 7.71 -1.80 -2.17
N CYS A 91 7.71 -3.12 -1.99
CA CYS A 91 7.57 -3.75 -0.68
C CYS A 91 8.74 -3.40 0.26
N ALA A 92 9.98 -3.43 -0.23
CA ALA A 92 11.15 -3.03 0.56
C ALA A 92 11.07 -1.57 1.01
N PHE A 93 10.63 -0.66 0.13
CA PHE A 93 10.41 0.74 0.46
C PHE A 93 9.32 0.93 1.53
N ALA A 94 8.20 0.21 1.41
CA ALA A 94 7.12 0.23 2.39
C ALA A 94 7.58 -0.33 3.76
N ILE A 95 8.34 -1.43 3.77
CA ILE A 95 8.91 -2.01 4.99
C ILE A 95 9.87 -1.02 5.66
N TRP A 96 10.78 -0.40 4.90
CA TRP A 96 11.68 0.62 5.44
C TRP A 96 10.91 1.77 6.11
N ALA A 97 9.88 2.29 5.43
CA ALA A 97 9.03 3.33 5.99
C ALA A 97 8.30 2.88 7.26
N ARG A 98 7.77 1.65 7.25
CA ARG A 98 7.05 1.05 8.39
C ARG A 98 7.95 0.90 9.63
N LEU A 99 9.16 0.39 9.44
CA LEU A 99 10.12 0.21 10.52
C LEU A 99 10.55 1.55 11.13
N LEU A 100 10.77 2.57 10.29
CA LEU A 100 11.14 3.90 10.75
C LEU A 100 10.01 4.59 11.53
N LEU A 101 8.75 4.37 11.15
CA LEU A 101 7.57 4.90 11.84
C LEU A 101 7.38 4.23 13.22
N GLY A 102 7.78 2.98 13.35
CA GLY A 102 7.76 2.22 14.60
C GLY A 102 6.38 2.22 15.27
N GLY A 103 6.34 2.51 16.58
CA GLY A 103 5.10 2.55 17.37
C GLY A 103 4.13 3.69 17.01
N ASN A 104 4.56 4.69 16.23
CA ASN A 104 3.66 5.75 15.75
C ASN A 104 2.70 5.27 14.65
N TRP A 105 2.97 4.11 14.04
CA TRP A 105 2.08 3.54 13.03
C TRP A 105 0.72 3.09 13.59
N SER A 106 -0.33 3.24 12.79
CA SER A 106 -1.65 2.69 13.05
C SER A 106 -2.30 2.19 11.76
N GLY A 107 -2.96 1.04 11.82
CA GLY A 107 -3.76 0.51 10.71
C GLY A 107 -5.04 1.30 10.41
N SER A 108 -5.55 2.04 11.39
CA SER A 108 -6.68 2.96 11.25
C SER A 108 -6.22 4.41 11.41
N VAL A 109 -6.99 5.37 10.88
CA VAL A 109 -6.71 6.79 11.10
C VAL A 109 -6.91 7.10 12.57
N THR A 110 -5.82 7.31 13.30
CA THR A 110 -5.83 7.51 14.75
C THR A 110 -4.73 8.45 15.19
N LEU A 111 -5.00 9.24 16.21
CA LEU A 111 -3.98 9.96 16.95
C LEU A 111 -3.40 9.04 18.03
N LYS A 112 -2.09 8.95 18.09
CA LYS A 112 -1.37 8.25 19.16
C LYS A 112 -1.04 9.22 20.28
N ARG A 113 -1.00 8.73 21.52
CA ARG A 113 -0.39 9.50 22.63
C ARG A 113 1.10 9.70 22.31
N ASP A 114 1.62 10.91 22.52
CA ASP A 114 3.02 11.28 22.21
C ASP A 114 3.42 11.04 20.76
N HIS A 115 2.51 11.32 19.82
CA HIS A 115 2.81 11.21 18.40
C HIS A 115 3.89 12.23 18.00
N ARG A 116 4.94 11.75 17.33
CA ARG A 116 6.02 12.59 16.80
C ARG A 116 5.95 12.64 15.29
N LEU A 117 6.13 13.82 14.73
CA LEU A 117 6.22 13.99 13.28
C LEU A 117 7.56 13.45 12.78
N ILE A 118 7.51 12.37 12.01
CA ILE A 118 8.69 11.74 11.40
C ILE A 118 8.91 12.36 10.01
N ARG A 119 10.10 12.98 9.80
CA ARG A 119 10.49 13.65 8.55
C ARG A 119 11.88 13.24 8.08
N ARG A 120 12.27 11.99 8.32
CA ARG A 120 13.59 11.43 7.94
C ARG A 120 13.44 10.15 7.11
N GLY A 121 14.51 9.74 6.42
CA GLY A 121 14.50 8.55 5.56
C GLY A 121 13.45 8.69 4.44
N PRO A 122 12.61 7.68 4.16
CA PRO A 122 11.62 7.73 3.08
C PRO A 122 10.59 8.87 3.22
N TYR A 123 10.41 9.40 4.45
CA TYR A 123 9.53 10.55 4.71
C TYR A 123 10.13 11.89 4.23
N THR A 124 11.39 11.93 3.81
CA THR A 124 11.95 13.09 3.08
C THR A 124 11.59 13.07 1.59
N ILE A 125 11.24 11.91 1.05
CA ILE A 125 10.93 11.70 -0.37
C ILE A 125 9.44 11.94 -0.63
N VAL A 126 8.59 11.30 0.18
CA VAL A 126 7.12 11.47 0.16
C VAL A 126 6.57 11.41 1.58
N ARG A 127 5.40 12.04 1.81
CA ARG A 127 4.78 12.07 3.15
C ARG A 127 4.14 10.73 3.55
N HIS A 128 3.73 9.92 2.55
CA HIS A 128 3.08 8.62 2.78
C HIS A 128 3.86 7.47 2.10
N PRO A 129 5.13 7.25 2.49
CA PRO A 129 6.00 6.29 1.79
C PRO A 129 5.52 4.84 1.89
N ILE A 130 4.75 4.47 2.91
CA ILE A 130 4.11 3.15 3.01
C ILE A 130 3.13 2.96 1.86
N TYR A 131 2.25 3.95 1.59
CA TYR A 131 1.29 3.86 0.49
C TYR A 131 1.98 3.91 -0.87
N SER A 132 3.00 4.77 -1.02
CA SER A 132 3.81 4.82 -2.25
C SER A 132 4.47 3.47 -2.54
N GLY A 133 5.07 2.86 -1.53
CA GLY A 133 5.70 1.55 -1.67
C GLY A 133 4.70 0.46 -2.01
N PHE A 134 3.53 0.43 -1.37
CA PHE A 134 2.49 -0.53 -1.69
C PHE A 134 1.92 -0.33 -3.09
N LEU A 135 1.65 0.91 -3.51
CA LEU A 135 1.17 1.18 -4.87
C LEU A 135 2.21 0.74 -5.92
N LEU A 136 3.49 1.00 -5.66
CA LEU A 136 4.58 0.53 -6.52
C LEU A 136 4.64 -1.00 -6.56
N GLY A 137 4.53 -1.67 -5.41
CA GLY A 137 4.49 -3.12 -5.32
C GLY A 137 3.29 -3.74 -6.04
N LEU A 138 2.11 -3.14 -5.90
CA LEU A 138 0.90 -3.58 -6.61
C LEU A 138 0.98 -3.31 -8.12
N LEU A 139 1.61 -2.21 -8.55
CA LEU A 139 1.90 -1.97 -9.96
C LEU A 139 2.80 -3.06 -10.54
N GLY A 140 3.87 -3.43 -9.81
CA GLY A 140 4.74 -4.54 -10.19
C GLY A 140 3.98 -5.87 -10.29
N THR A 141 3.12 -6.15 -9.30
CA THR A 141 2.25 -7.33 -9.29
C THR A 141 1.28 -7.33 -10.47
N ALA A 142 0.63 -6.20 -10.78
CA ALA A 142 -0.27 -6.06 -11.92
C ALA A 142 0.47 -6.26 -13.26
N LEU A 143 1.68 -5.74 -13.37
CA LEU A 143 2.53 -5.92 -14.55
C LEU A 143 2.94 -7.39 -14.74
N ALA A 144 3.38 -8.07 -13.69
CA ALA A 144 3.73 -9.49 -13.74
C ALA A 144 2.52 -10.37 -14.07
N LEU A 145 1.34 -10.03 -13.52
CA LEU A 145 0.07 -10.69 -13.84
C LEU A 145 -0.28 -10.49 -15.32
N GLY A 146 -0.09 -9.28 -15.83
CA GLY A 146 -0.32 -8.90 -17.22
C GLY A 146 -1.78 -8.85 -17.64
N GLU A 147 -2.74 -8.96 -16.71
CA GLU A 147 -4.18 -9.00 -16.93
C GLU A 147 -4.87 -7.72 -16.42
N TRP A 148 -5.95 -7.29 -17.09
CA TRP A 148 -6.69 -6.08 -16.72
C TRP A 148 -7.21 -6.09 -15.27
N ARG A 149 -7.45 -7.27 -14.68
CA ARG A 149 -7.83 -7.38 -13.26
C ARG A 149 -6.75 -6.83 -12.32
N GLY A 150 -5.48 -6.95 -12.70
CA GLY A 150 -4.37 -6.35 -11.95
C GLY A 150 -4.44 -4.83 -11.93
N ILE A 151 -4.73 -4.22 -13.09
CA ILE A 151 -4.95 -2.76 -13.20
C ILE A 151 -6.18 -2.32 -12.41
N ALA A 152 -7.28 -3.07 -12.51
CA ALA A 152 -8.50 -2.80 -11.74
C ALA A 152 -8.24 -2.87 -10.22
N GLY A 153 -7.52 -3.90 -9.75
CA GLY A 153 -7.12 -4.03 -8.35
C GLY A 153 -6.23 -2.88 -7.88
N LEU A 154 -5.24 -2.49 -8.70
CA LEU A 154 -4.38 -1.33 -8.43
C LEU A 154 -5.19 -0.03 -8.32
N ALA A 155 -6.15 0.19 -9.23
CA ALA A 155 -7.02 1.36 -9.21
C ALA A 155 -7.88 1.41 -7.94
N LEU A 156 -8.47 0.28 -7.54
CA LEU A 156 -9.21 0.18 -6.28
C LEU A 156 -8.32 0.48 -5.07
N ALA A 157 -7.10 -0.06 -5.01
CA ALA A 157 -6.16 0.22 -3.95
C ALA A 157 -5.79 1.71 -3.89
N PHE A 158 -5.56 2.34 -5.05
CA PHE A 158 -5.27 3.77 -5.14
C PHE A 158 -6.45 4.62 -4.61
N ILE A 159 -7.68 4.28 -4.98
CA ILE A 159 -8.89 4.95 -4.48
C ILE A 159 -9.02 4.75 -2.95
N GLY A 160 -8.88 3.52 -2.48
CA GLY A 160 -9.00 3.18 -1.06
C GLY A 160 -7.97 3.91 -0.20
N TRP A 161 -6.71 3.94 -0.60
CA TRP A 161 -5.68 4.69 0.12
C TRP A 161 -5.77 6.20 -0.09
N GLY A 162 -6.24 6.68 -1.24
CA GLY A 162 -6.47 8.10 -1.47
C GLY A 162 -7.48 8.71 -0.52
N THR A 163 -8.58 8.01 -0.22
CA THR A 163 -9.57 8.45 0.78
C THR A 163 -8.97 8.45 2.19
N LYS A 164 -8.24 7.41 2.55
CA LYS A 164 -7.60 7.29 3.85
C LYS A 164 -6.50 8.34 4.05
N LEU A 165 -5.70 8.59 3.02
CA LEU A 165 -4.65 9.60 3.02
C LEU A 165 -5.20 10.99 3.35
N ARG A 166 -6.31 11.40 2.71
CA ARG A 166 -6.95 12.71 2.98
C ARG A 166 -7.34 12.86 4.45
N MET A 167 -7.88 11.80 5.05
CA MET A 167 -8.23 11.80 6.47
C MET A 167 -6.98 11.87 7.36
N GLU A 168 -5.93 11.11 7.04
CA GLU A 168 -4.67 11.16 7.78
C GLU A 168 -4.03 12.55 7.71
N GLU A 169 -4.01 13.19 6.53
CA GLU A 169 -3.50 14.56 6.37
C GLU A 169 -4.29 15.57 7.21
N ALA A 170 -5.63 15.47 7.24
CA ALA A 170 -6.46 16.34 8.09
C ALA A 170 -6.14 16.15 9.59
N PHE A 171 -5.95 14.90 10.03
CA PHE A 171 -5.54 14.60 11.39
C PHE A 171 -4.13 15.14 11.72
N MET A 172 -3.20 15.03 10.79
CA MET A 172 -1.83 15.54 10.98
C MET A 172 -1.80 17.08 11.04
N VAL A 173 -2.60 17.75 10.21
CA VAL A 173 -2.77 19.22 10.29
C VAL A 173 -3.37 19.62 11.63
N ALA A 174 -4.41 18.93 12.09
CA ALA A 174 -5.03 19.21 13.39
C ALA A 174 -4.06 18.98 14.57
N GLN A 175 -3.16 18.02 14.47
CA GLN A 175 -2.20 17.65 15.51
C GLN A 175 -0.98 18.58 15.56
N PHE A 176 -0.40 18.88 14.39
CA PHE A 176 0.90 19.55 14.27
C PHE A 176 0.81 20.97 13.68
N GLY A 177 -0.37 21.40 13.24
CA GLY A 177 -0.64 22.76 12.78
C GLY A 177 0.33 23.25 11.70
N ALA A 178 0.95 24.39 11.96
CA ALA A 178 1.89 25.05 11.04
C ALA A 178 3.11 24.19 10.66
N GLU A 179 3.57 23.33 11.58
CA GLU A 179 4.71 22.44 11.35
C GLU A 179 4.41 21.43 10.24
N TYR A 180 3.22 20.80 10.29
CA TYR A 180 2.82 19.87 9.24
C TYR A 180 2.53 20.57 7.92
N SER A 181 1.90 21.75 7.96
CA SER A 181 1.65 22.56 6.77
C SER A 181 2.95 23.00 6.06
N ALA A 182 4.00 23.30 6.82
CA ALA A 182 5.32 23.57 6.26
C ALA A 182 5.95 22.33 5.60
N TYR A 183 5.74 21.16 6.18
CA TYR A 183 6.18 19.88 5.60
C TYR A 183 5.42 19.55 4.31
N GLN A 184 4.09 19.77 4.25
CA GLN A 184 3.27 19.57 3.05
C GLN A 184 3.74 20.43 1.87
N ARG A 185 4.20 21.65 2.11
CA ARG A 185 4.73 22.52 1.04
C ARG A 185 6.05 22.01 0.44
N LYS A 186 6.86 21.29 1.22
CA LYS A 186 8.20 20.82 0.80
C LYS A 186 8.19 19.42 0.21
N VAL A 187 7.35 18.53 0.74
CA VAL A 187 7.35 17.10 0.40
C VAL A 187 5.98 16.71 -0.12
N LYS A 188 5.92 16.02 -1.24
CA LYS A 188 4.69 15.54 -1.87
C LYS A 188 4.09 14.34 -1.13
N ALA A 189 2.82 14.03 -1.38
CA ALA A 189 2.12 12.99 -0.64
C ALA A 189 2.56 11.57 -1.03
N LEU A 190 2.43 11.20 -2.30
CA LEU A 190 2.61 9.83 -2.81
C LEU A 190 3.68 9.69 -3.87
N ILE A 191 3.74 10.62 -4.83
CA ILE A 191 4.66 10.56 -5.97
C ILE A 191 5.63 11.73 -5.84
N PRO A 192 6.95 11.48 -5.75
CA PRO A 192 7.94 12.54 -5.61
C PRO A 192 7.75 13.59 -6.71
N PHE A 193 7.78 14.85 -6.33
CA PHE A 193 7.65 16.05 -7.20
C PHE A 193 6.29 16.24 -7.88
N VAL A 194 5.37 15.26 -7.86
CA VAL A 194 4.09 15.30 -8.59
C VAL A 194 2.90 15.39 -7.63
N LEU A 195 2.69 14.40 -6.80
CA LEU A 195 1.47 14.22 -5.99
C LEU A 195 1.78 13.95 -4.52
#